data_7366c1b8502aed11332ffa10b5f5ef15
#
_entry.id   7366c1b8502aed11332ffa10b5f5ef15
#
_cell.length_a   1.000
_cell.length_b   1.000
_cell.length_c   1.000
_cell.angle_alpha   90.00
_cell.angle_beta   90.00
_cell.angle_gamma   90.00
#
_symmetry.space_group_name_H-M   'P 1'
#
loop_
_entity.id
_entity.type
_entity.pdbx_description
1 polymer ?
#
loop_
_entity_poly.entity_id
_entity_poly.type
_entity_poly.pdbx_seq_one_letter_code
_entity_poly.pdbx_strand_id
1 'polypeptide(L)'
;MDNSIQAHQKELCNKLWAMANALRGNMEAYEFKNYILGMIFYYYLSDKTEKYMVNLLKDDNISYEDAWNDDEYKAAIVEEALRDLGYIIEPEYLFRKMVKMVENRSFDIEFLQKAINALMESTIGNDSQEDFDGLFSDMQLYSTKLGHTVKDRSAVMAKIIASLDEINFSVDDTKIDVLGNAYEYLIGQFAATAGKKAGEFYTPSGPAELLCRLACLGLTDVKDAADPTCGSGSLLLRLKNYANVRNYYGQELTSTTYNLARMNMILRGIPYRNFNIYNGDTLEHDYFGDMKFRVQVANPPYSANWSADMHFMEDERFNEYGKLAPKSKADFAFVQHMVYHMDEDGRAVVLLPHGVLFRGAAEEVIRKHLIQKLNVLDAVIGLPANLFFGTGIPVCVLVLKRERNGNSDNILFIDASNDFEAGKNQNILRECDIDKIVETYEHRVDVDKYAHVATMQEIEENGFNLNIPRYVDTFEPEEEIDLNAVAAEIRNIQAEIKGIDAQLKPFFDELGLDFPFDVEGK
;
A
#
# COMPACT_ATOMS: atom_id res chain seq x y z
N MET A 1 -17.14 9.82 9.85
CA MET A 1 -17.13 10.70 8.64
C MET A 1 -18.55 10.89 8.16
N ASP A 2 -18.90 12.08 7.66
CA ASP A 2 -20.23 12.36 7.13
C ASP A 2 -20.47 11.50 5.87
N ASN A 3 -21.59 10.78 5.80
CA ASN A 3 -21.96 9.90 4.68
C ASN A 3 -21.97 10.62 3.32
N SER A 4 -22.18 11.94 3.31
CA SER A 4 -22.16 12.77 2.11
C SER A 4 -20.75 12.91 1.52
N ILE A 5 -19.73 13.01 2.36
CA ILE A 5 -18.32 13.18 1.96
C ILE A 5 -17.76 11.88 1.42
N GLN A 6 -18.06 10.76 2.06
CA GLN A 6 -17.66 9.43 1.57
C GLN A 6 -18.30 9.12 0.21
N ALA A 7 -19.56 9.49 0.02
CA ALA A 7 -20.25 9.33 -1.26
C ALA A 7 -19.59 10.18 -2.37
N HIS A 8 -19.28 11.45 -2.07
CA HIS A 8 -18.59 12.35 -3.00
C HIS A 8 -17.20 11.83 -3.38
N GLN A 9 -16.42 11.40 -2.40
CA GLN A 9 -15.08 10.83 -2.63
C GLN A 9 -15.14 9.58 -3.50
N LYS A 10 -16.10 8.68 -3.25
CA LYS A 10 -16.30 7.47 -4.06
C LYS A 10 -16.70 7.83 -5.51
N GLU A 11 -17.55 8.83 -5.69
CA GLU A 11 -17.93 9.31 -7.01
C GLU A 11 -16.73 9.89 -7.77
N LEU A 12 -15.92 10.71 -7.12
CA LEU A 12 -14.69 11.28 -7.65
C LEU A 12 -13.71 10.19 -8.11
N CYS A 13 -13.44 9.21 -7.23
CA CYS A 13 -12.59 8.08 -7.55
C CYS A 13 -13.07 7.30 -8.77
N ASN A 14 -14.38 7.05 -8.87
CA ASN A 14 -14.98 6.37 -10.01
C ASN A 14 -14.87 7.18 -11.31
N LYS A 15 -15.08 8.49 -11.26
CA LYS A 15 -14.91 9.39 -12.41
C LYS A 15 -13.46 9.39 -12.93
N LEU A 16 -12.50 9.52 -12.02
CA LEU A 16 -11.07 9.47 -12.36
C LEU A 16 -10.67 8.14 -13.00
N TRP A 17 -11.14 7.02 -12.44
CA TRP A 17 -10.85 5.71 -13.00
C TRP A 17 -11.52 5.49 -14.36
N ALA A 18 -12.76 5.93 -14.53
CA ALA A 18 -13.47 5.88 -15.81
C ALA A 18 -12.75 6.72 -16.88
N MET A 19 -12.31 7.94 -16.53
CA MET A 19 -11.48 8.80 -17.37
C MET A 19 -10.18 8.10 -17.78
N ALA A 20 -9.43 7.56 -16.82
CA ALA A 20 -8.18 6.86 -17.09
C ALA A 20 -8.38 5.70 -18.07
N ASN A 21 -9.43 4.91 -17.91
CA ASN A 21 -9.74 3.81 -18.84
C ASN A 21 -10.21 4.28 -20.23
N ALA A 22 -10.96 5.36 -20.30
CA ALA A 22 -11.45 5.90 -21.58
C ALA A 22 -10.31 6.53 -22.42
N LEU A 23 -9.32 7.13 -21.76
CA LEU A 23 -8.26 7.91 -22.44
C LEU A 23 -7.02 7.10 -22.81
N ARG A 24 -6.78 5.96 -22.18
CA ARG A 24 -5.56 5.16 -22.43
C ARG A 24 -5.44 4.61 -23.86
N GLY A 25 -6.54 4.50 -24.61
CA GLY A 25 -6.55 3.91 -25.94
C GLY A 25 -6.02 2.47 -25.95
N ASN A 26 -5.00 2.20 -26.76
CA ASN A 26 -4.33 0.89 -26.85
C ASN A 26 -3.17 0.72 -25.86
N MET A 27 -2.91 1.69 -24.99
CA MET A 27 -1.83 1.64 -24.00
C MET A 27 -2.22 0.76 -22.83
N GLU A 28 -1.27 -0.01 -22.30
CA GLU A 28 -1.50 -0.77 -21.08
C GLU A 28 -1.75 0.16 -19.89
N ALA A 29 -2.64 -0.23 -18.98
CA ALA A 29 -3.06 0.63 -17.87
C ALA A 29 -1.85 1.08 -17.01
N TYR A 30 -0.91 0.18 -16.74
CA TYR A 30 0.28 0.48 -15.93
C TYR A 30 1.25 1.46 -16.61
N GLU A 31 1.24 1.57 -17.92
CA GLU A 31 2.04 2.55 -18.67
C GLU A 31 1.35 3.92 -18.70
N PHE A 32 0.02 3.92 -18.89
CA PHE A 32 -0.76 5.13 -18.93
C PHE A 32 -0.85 5.85 -17.56
N LYS A 33 -0.66 5.11 -16.46
CA LYS A 33 -0.68 5.68 -15.10
C LYS A 33 0.24 6.89 -14.94
N ASN A 34 1.44 6.86 -15.55
CA ASN A 34 2.44 7.91 -15.37
C ASN A 34 1.96 9.24 -15.94
N TYR A 35 1.18 9.24 -17.01
CA TYR A 35 0.60 10.45 -17.60
C TYR A 35 -0.55 11.01 -16.76
N ILE A 36 -1.44 10.14 -16.29
CA ILE A 36 -2.57 10.55 -15.44
C ILE A 36 -2.07 11.05 -14.08
N LEU A 37 -1.23 10.26 -13.41
CA LEU A 37 -0.72 10.62 -12.09
C LEU A 37 0.19 11.86 -12.15
N GLY A 38 1.03 11.98 -13.17
CA GLY A 38 1.85 13.16 -13.39
C GLY A 38 1.03 14.42 -13.66
N MET A 39 -0.06 14.32 -14.43
CA MET A 39 -0.94 15.49 -14.70
C MET A 39 -1.78 15.88 -13.48
N ILE A 40 -2.26 14.93 -12.68
CA ILE A 40 -2.93 15.22 -11.40
C ILE A 40 -1.96 15.92 -10.44
N PHE A 41 -0.72 15.46 -10.40
CA PHE A 41 0.31 16.08 -9.58
C PHE A 41 0.65 17.51 -10.07
N TYR A 42 0.80 17.71 -11.38
CA TYR A 42 0.99 19.06 -11.94
C TYR A 42 -0.19 19.99 -11.64
N TYR A 43 -1.42 19.48 -11.79
CA TYR A 43 -2.63 20.22 -11.40
C TYR A 43 -2.56 20.66 -9.93
N TYR A 44 -2.21 19.74 -9.01
CA TYR A 44 -2.08 20.04 -7.59
C TYR A 44 -1.04 21.13 -7.32
N LEU A 45 0.16 21.02 -7.91
CA LEU A 45 1.21 22.02 -7.73
C LEU A 45 0.78 23.38 -8.25
N SER A 46 0.10 23.43 -9.40
CA SER A 46 -0.42 24.65 -10.00
C SER A 46 -1.51 25.31 -9.14
N ASP A 47 -2.48 24.55 -8.66
CA ASP A 47 -3.55 25.04 -7.78
C ASP A 47 -2.97 25.55 -6.46
N LYS A 48 -2.01 24.85 -5.89
CA LYS A 48 -1.32 25.25 -4.66
C LYS A 48 -0.52 26.54 -4.84
N THR A 49 0.20 26.69 -5.96
CA THR A 49 0.91 27.94 -6.31
C THR A 49 -0.06 29.10 -6.44
N GLU A 50 -1.15 28.90 -7.16
CA GLU A 50 -2.15 29.97 -7.38
C GLU A 50 -2.79 30.42 -6.07
N LYS A 51 -3.23 29.49 -5.22
CA LYS A 51 -3.78 29.78 -3.90
C LYS A 51 -2.78 30.49 -2.98
N TYR A 52 -1.53 30.06 -3.02
CA TYR A 52 -0.45 30.68 -2.26
C TYR A 52 -0.24 32.12 -2.70
N MET A 53 -0.14 32.39 -4.00
CA MET A 53 0.05 33.73 -4.55
C MET A 53 -1.13 34.65 -4.28
N VAL A 54 -2.37 34.18 -4.38
CA VAL A 54 -3.57 34.93 -4.01
C VAL A 54 -3.53 35.38 -2.55
N ASN A 55 -3.08 34.50 -1.64
CA ASN A 55 -2.95 34.87 -0.23
C ASN A 55 -1.79 35.81 0.03
N LEU A 56 -0.64 35.61 -0.62
CA LEU A 56 0.56 36.42 -0.45
C LEU A 56 0.36 37.85 -0.93
N LEU A 57 -0.31 38.02 -2.06
CA LEU A 57 -0.53 39.32 -2.72
C LEU A 57 -1.83 40.03 -2.32
N LYS A 58 -2.58 39.46 -1.36
CA LYS A 58 -3.91 39.92 -0.98
C LYS A 58 -3.92 41.35 -0.47
N ASP A 59 -2.98 41.69 0.38
CA ASP A 59 -2.92 43.02 1.04
C ASP A 59 -2.45 44.09 0.07
N ASP A 60 -1.65 43.76 -0.94
CA ASP A 60 -1.18 44.63 -1.99
C ASP A 60 -2.22 44.85 -3.10
N ASN A 61 -3.26 43.99 -3.14
CA ASN A 61 -4.32 44.02 -4.14
C ASN A 61 -3.79 43.97 -5.60
N ILE A 62 -2.72 43.20 -5.81
CA ILE A 62 -2.09 43.01 -7.13
C ILE A 62 -2.33 41.57 -7.59
N SER A 63 -2.51 41.36 -8.91
CA SER A 63 -2.64 39.99 -9.45
C SER A 63 -1.28 39.29 -9.55
N TYR A 64 -1.29 37.94 -9.57
CA TYR A 64 -0.05 37.16 -9.74
C TYR A 64 0.64 37.49 -11.08
N GLU A 65 -0.13 37.68 -12.16
CA GLU A 65 0.39 38.07 -13.47
C GLU A 65 1.05 39.47 -13.43
N ASP A 66 0.44 40.42 -12.75
CA ASP A 66 0.99 41.80 -12.65
C ASP A 66 2.24 41.80 -11.78
N ALA A 67 2.23 41.10 -10.64
CA ALA A 67 3.39 40.95 -9.77
C ALA A 67 4.57 40.24 -10.47
N TRP A 68 4.29 39.27 -11.36
CA TRP A 68 5.30 38.60 -12.14
C TRP A 68 5.98 39.47 -13.18
N ASN A 69 5.27 40.49 -13.69
CA ASN A 69 5.77 41.44 -14.67
C ASN A 69 6.50 42.65 -14.05
N ASP A 70 6.52 42.77 -12.73
CA ASP A 70 7.28 43.76 -11.99
C ASP A 70 8.52 43.12 -11.36
N ASP A 71 9.72 43.60 -11.69
CA ASP A 71 10.97 42.98 -11.30
C ASP A 71 11.17 42.88 -9.77
N GLU A 72 10.70 43.89 -9.00
CA GLU A 72 10.81 43.94 -7.54
C GLU A 72 9.85 42.94 -6.89
N TYR A 73 8.57 42.96 -7.30
CA TYR A 73 7.59 41.98 -6.84
C TYR A 73 7.98 40.53 -7.25
N LYS A 74 8.43 40.36 -8.49
CA LYS A 74 8.86 39.03 -8.99
C LYS A 74 9.95 38.41 -8.12
N ALA A 75 10.99 39.21 -7.78
CA ALA A 75 12.06 38.71 -6.92
C ALA A 75 11.55 38.28 -5.55
N ALA A 76 10.68 39.07 -4.93
CA ALA A 76 10.10 38.79 -3.62
C ALA A 76 9.20 37.55 -3.63
N ILE A 77 8.28 37.43 -4.58
CA ILE A 77 7.35 36.28 -4.64
C ILE A 77 8.07 34.95 -4.98
N VAL A 78 9.15 35.02 -5.76
CA VAL A 78 9.99 33.84 -6.06
C VAL A 78 10.68 33.37 -4.79
N GLU A 79 11.32 34.27 -4.02
CA GLU A 79 11.99 33.94 -2.77
C GLU A 79 11.03 33.31 -1.76
N GLU A 80 9.85 33.93 -1.56
CA GLU A 80 8.83 33.43 -0.64
C GLU A 80 8.28 32.06 -1.06
N ALA A 81 7.99 31.86 -2.35
CA ALA A 81 7.50 30.58 -2.86
C ALA A 81 8.53 29.45 -2.72
N LEU A 82 9.78 29.73 -3.03
CA LEU A 82 10.85 28.74 -2.89
C LEU A 82 11.07 28.36 -1.42
N ARG A 83 10.98 29.33 -0.51
CA ARG A 83 11.09 29.06 0.93
C ARG A 83 9.92 28.22 1.45
N ASP A 84 8.68 28.53 1.07
CA ASP A 84 7.50 27.95 1.68
C ASP A 84 6.94 26.75 0.93
N LEU A 85 7.00 26.74 -0.40
CA LEU A 85 6.53 25.65 -1.26
C LEU A 85 7.67 24.75 -1.73
N GLY A 86 8.89 25.30 -1.86
CA GLY A 86 10.04 24.62 -2.45
C GLY A 86 10.11 24.71 -3.98
N TYR A 87 9.15 25.35 -4.64
CA TYR A 87 9.06 25.49 -6.10
C TYR A 87 8.20 26.71 -6.45
N ILE A 88 8.22 27.10 -7.74
CA ILE A 88 7.29 28.07 -8.28
C ILE A 88 6.83 27.66 -9.69
N ILE A 89 5.58 27.92 -10.03
CA ILE A 89 5.05 27.80 -11.38
C ILE A 89 4.69 29.18 -11.90
N GLU A 90 5.37 29.61 -12.95
CA GLU A 90 5.13 30.91 -13.60
C GLU A 90 3.66 31.07 -14.04
N PRO A 91 3.10 32.30 -14.03
CA PRO A 91 1.69 32.54 -14.36
C PRO A 91 1.26 31.97 -15.71
N GLU A 92 2.14 31.96 -16.72
CA GLU A 92 1.85 31.43 -18.04
C GLU A 92 1.74 29.90 -18.06
N TYR A 93 2.42 29.19 -17.13
CA TYR A 93 2.44 27.73 -17.03
C TYR A 93 1.41 27.18 -16.05
N LEU A 94 0.57 28.01 -15.42
CA LEU A 94 -0.50 27.53 -14.56
C LEU A 94 -1.48 26.61 -15.32
N PHE A 95 -1.96 25.57 -14.66
CA PHE A 95 -2.85 24.57 -15.26
C PHE A 95 -4.08 25.20 -15.92
N ARG A 96 -4.67 26.23 -15.32
CA ARG A 96 -5.79 26.99 -15.92
C ARG A 96 -5.46 27.64 -17.26
N LYS A 97 -4.19 28.00 -17.51
CA LYS A 97 -3.76 28.52 -18.82
C LYS A 97 -3.72 27.41 -19.85
N MET A 98 -3.27 26.21 -19.46
CA MET A 98 -3.31 25.03 -20.33
C MET A 98 -4.75 24.66 -20.71
N VAL A 99 -5.70 24.74 -19.76
CA VAL A 99 -7.13 24.54 -20.01
C VAL A 99 -7.62 25.50 -21.10
N LYS A 100 -7.34 26.80 -20.96
CA LYS A 100 -7.70 27.81 -21.97
C LYS A 100 -7.08 27.53 -23.35
N MET A 101 -5.83 27.04 -23.39
CA MET A 101 -5.19 26.65 -24.65
C MET A 101 -5.89 25.43 -25.28
N VAL A 102 -6.35 24.47 -24.47
CA VAL A 102 -7.11 23.31 -24.95
C VAL A 102 -8.46 23.77 -25.54
N GLU A 103 -9.20 24.62 -24.83
CA GLU A 103 -10.47 25.20 -25.29
C GLU A 103 -10.31 25.95 -26.63
N ASN A 104 -9.23 26.73 -26.74
CA ASN A 104 -8.90 27.51 -27.95
C ASN A 104 -8.21 26.69 -29.05
N ARG A 105 -7.98 25.37 -28.82
CA ARG A 105 -7.27 24.45 -29.74
C ARG A 105 -5.85 24.89 -30.10
N SER A 106 -5.19 25.61 -29.20
CA SER A 106 -3.80 26.09 -29.34
C SER A 106 -2.80 25.31 -28.48
N PHE A 107 -3.27 24.34 -27.70
CA PHE A 107 -2.41 23.51 -26.85
C PHE A 107 -1.55 22.57 -27.69
N ASP A 108 -0.26 22.52 -27.39
CA ASP A 108 0.65 21.47 -27.86
C ASP A 108 1.47 20.88 -26.72
N ILE A 109 2.02 19.69 -26.96
CA ILE A 109 2.78 18.94 -25.96
C ILE A 109 4.14 19.55 -25.64
N GLU A 110 4.68 20.37 -26.52
CA GLU A 110 5.95 21.09 -26.32
C GLU A 110 5.78 22.19 -25.27
N PHE A 111 4.60 22.84 -25.24
CA PHE A 111 4.26 23.79 -24.19
C PHE A 111 4.23 23.11 -22.81
N LEU A 112 3.59 21.95 -22.70
CA LEU A 112 3.60 21.16 -21.45
C LEU A 112 5.02 20.78 -21.02
N GLN A 113 5.88 20.36 -21.97
CA GLN A 113 7.27 20.04 -21.66
C GLN A 113 8.04 21.27 -21.14
N LYS A 114 7.83 22.45 -21.74
CA LYS A 114 8.43 23.71 -21.25
C LYS A 114 7.96 24.05 -19.85
N ALA A 115 6.66 23.90 -19.60
CA ALA A 115 6.08 24.16 -18.29
C ALA A 115 6.66 23.25 -17.19
N ILE A 116 6.84 21.95 -17.49
CA ILE A 116 7.48 21.01 -16.58
C ILE A 116 8.96 21.36 -16.36
N ASN A 117 9.68 21.72 -17.44
CA ASN A 117 11.09 22.11 -17.33
C ASN A 117 11.25 23.38 -16.48
N ALA A 118 10.43 24.42 -16.71
CA ALA A 118 10.47 25.65 -15.92
C ALA A 118 10.20 25.39 -14.43
N LEU A 119 9.24 24.51 -14.11
CA LEU A 119 8.99 24.08 -12.74
C LEU A 119 10.23 23.41 -12.13
N MET A 120 10.85 22.47 -12.84
CA MET A 120 12.07 21.79 -12.35
C MET A 120 13.24 22.76 -12.21
N GLU A 121 13.45 23.65 -13.17
CA GLU A 121 14.50 24.67 -13.14
C GLU A 121 14.33 25.63 -11.96
N SER A 122 13.11 25.91 -11.52
CA SER A 122 12.83 26.80 -10.39
C SER A 122 13.40 26.28 -9.07
N THR A 123 13.62 24.98 -8.94
CA THR A 123 14.13 24.35 -7.71
C THR A 123 15.66 24.29 -7.65
N ILE A 124 16.35 24.56 -8.76
CA ILE A 124 17.81 24.41 -8.85
C ILE A 124 18.52 25.36 -7.86
N GLY A 125 19.40 24.79 -7.05
CA GLY A 125 20.15 25.53 -6.03
C GLY A 125 19.40 25.80 -4.73
N ASN A 126 18.18 25.25 -4.59
CA ASN A 126 17.39 25.32 -3.37
C ASN A 126 17.41 23.98 -2.60
N ASP A 127 17.05 24.04 -1.32
CA ASP A 127 16.96 22.86 -0.44
C ASP A 127 16.00 21.78 -0.98
N SER A 128 15.02 22.18 -1.77
CA SER A 128 13.99 21.30 -2.35
C SER A 128 14.45 20.60 -3.65
N GLN A 129 15.62 20.93 -4.20
CA GLN A 129 16.05 20.43 -5.50
C GLN A 129 16.03 18.92 -5.58
N GLU A 130 16.56 18.22 -4.58
CA GLU A 130 16.60 16.75 -4.56
C GLU A 130 15.21 16.12 -4.54
N ASP A 131 14.24 16.79 -3.88
CA ASP A 131 12.86 16.30 -3.77
C ASP A 131 12.06 16.46 -5.07
N PHE A 132 12.45 17.42 -5.91
CA PHE A 132 11.77 17.68 -7.19
C PHE A 132 12.51 17.09 -8.39
N ASP A 133 13.82 16.84 -8.31
CA ASP A 133 14.59 16.35 -9.44
C ASP A 133 14.05 15.02 -9.97
N GLY A 134 13.85 14.96 -11.29
CA GLY A 134 13.36 13.79 -12.00
C GLY A 134 11.91 13.37 -11.73
N LEU A 135 11.11 14.13 -10.95
CA LEU A 135 9.72 13.76 -10.61
C LEU A 135 8.86 13.43 -11.84
N PHE A 136 9.01 14.18 -12.93
CA PHE A 136 8.23 13.96 -14.15
C PHE A 136 8.95 13.10 -15.20
N SER A 137 10.10 12.50 -14.89
CA SER A 137 10.90 11.71 -15.85
C SER A 137 10.15 10.52 -16.45
N ASP A 138 9.19 9.96 -15.70
CA ASP A 138 8.34 8.86 -16.14
C ASP A 138 7.21 9.30 -17.08
N MET A 139 6.91 10.61 -17.15
CA MET A 139 5.99 11.21 -18.12
C MET A 139 6.69 11.42 -19.47
N GLN A 140 6.98 10.35 -20.19
CA GLN A 140 7.70 10.39 -21.46
C GLN A 140 6.86 11.01 -22.60
N LEU A 141 6.75 12.36 -22.62
CA LEU A 141 5.89 13.10 -23.54
C LEU A 141 6.22 12.89 -25.02
N TYR A 142 7.44 12.47 -25.33
CA TYR A 142 7.87 12.14 -26.71
C TYR A 142 7.68 10.68 -27.09
N SER A 143 7.11 9.85 -26.20
CA SER A 143 6.90 8.43 -26.47
C SER A 143 5.93 8.21 -27.64
N THR A 144 6.28 7.30 -28.55
CA THR A 144 5.40 6.84 -29.63
C THR A 144 4.16 6.11 -29.11
N LYS A 145 4.15 5.69 -27.86
CA LYS A 145 2.98 5.10 -27.18
C LYS A 145 1.84 6.11 -26.99
N LEU A 146 2.14 7.40 -26.77
CA LEU A 146 1.15 8.48 -26.77
C LEU A 146 0.61 8.80 -28.17
N GLY A 147 1.42 8.61 -29.19
CA GLY A 147 1.08 8.92 -30.57
C GLY A 147 2.32 9.06 -31.45
N HIS A 148 2.17 8.78 -32.72
CA HIS A 148 3.29 8.81 -33.68
C HIS A 148 3.71 10.24 -34.05
N THR A 149 2.78 11.19 -34.04
CA THR A 149 3.06 12.59 -34.37
C THR A 149 2.90 13.50 -33.13
N VAL A 150 3.50 14.69 -33.17
CA VAL A 150 3.30 15.73 -32.12
C VAL A 150 1.81 16.01 -31.93
N LYS A 151 1.05 16.09 -33.04
CA LYS A 151 -0.40 16.34 -33.04
C LYS A 151 -1.17 15.24 -32.28
N ASP A 152 -0.83 13.97 -32.50
CA ASP A 152 -1.50 12.84 -31.85
C ASP A 152 -1.23 12.87 -30.34
N ARG A 153 0.03 13.09 -29.94
CA ARG A 153 0.43 13.19 -28.53
C ARG A 153 -0.23 14.38 -27.84
N SER A 154 -0.26 15.55 -28.52
CA SER A 154 -0.94 16.75 -28.03
C SER A 154 -2.44 16.49 -27.81
N ALA A 155 -3.09 15.76 -28.71
CA ALA A 155 -4.51 15.44 -28.61
C ALA A 155 -4.82 14.52 -27.40
N VAL A 156 -3.94 13.57 -27.06
CA VAL A 156 -4.10 12.73 -25.87
C VAL A 156 -3.95 13.57 -24.60
N MET A 157 -2.89 14.37 -24.48
CA MET A 157 -2.67 15.22 -23.31
C MET A 157 -3.74 16.30 -23.15
N ALA A 158 -4.22 16.89 -24.24
CA ALA A 158 -5.33 17.85 -24.21
C ALA A 158 -6.62 17.22 -23.64
N LYS A 159 -6.92 15.97 -23.99
CA LYS A 159 -8.07 15.25 -23.41
C LYS A 159 -7.89 15.02 -21.92
N ILE A 160 -6.69 14.67 -21.45
CA ILE A 160 -6.41 14.50 -20.01
C ILE A 160 -6.63 15.83 -19.29
N ILE A 161 -6.08 16.93 -19.81
CA ILE A 161 -6.22 18.28 -19.24
C ILE A 161 -7.70 18.68 -19.17
N ALA A 162 -8.45 18.55 -20.25
CA ALA A 162 -9.88 18.85 -20.28
C ALA A 162 -10.69 18.02 -19.27
N SER A 163 -10.39 16.71 -19.20
CA SER A 163 -11.10 15.83 -18.27
C SER A 163 -10.78 16.11 -16.81
N LEU A 164 -9.55 16.54 -16.50
CA LEU A 164 -9.17 16.95 -15.15
C LEU A 164 -9.84 18.26 -14.74
N ASP A 165 -10.04 19.20 -15.66
CA ASP A 165 -10.74 20.45 -15.42
C ASP A 165 -12.23 20.25 -15.08
N GLU A 166 -12.86 19.23 -15.69
CA GLU A 166 -14.25 18.85 -15.39
C GLU A 166 -14.42 18.23 -13.99
N ILE A 167 -13.33 17.85 -13.34
CA ILE A 167 -13.36 17.21 -12.04
C ILE A 167 -13.18 18.26 -10.95
N ASN A 168 -14.21 18.43 -10.13
CA ASN A 168 -14.12 19.31 -8.96
C ASN A 168 -13.38 18.58 -7.82
N PHE A 169 -12.13 18.96 -7.59
CA PHE A 169 -11.32 18.47 -6.46
C PHE A 169 -11.52 19.29 -5.17
N SER A 170 -12.25 20.42 -5.24
CA SER A 170 -12.52 21.24 -4.08
C SER A 170 -13.67 20.66 -3.27
N VAL A 171 -13.41 20.36 -2.00
CA VAL A 171 -14.42 20.17 -0.96
C VAL A 171 -14.19 21.28 0.06
N ASP A 172 -15.25 21.97 0.46
CA ASP A 172 -15.18 23.08 1.43
C ASP A 172 -14.72 22.64 2.83
N ASP A 173 -14.49 21.34 3.05
CA ASP A 173 -13.98 20.80 4.31
C ASP A 173 -12.45 20.63 4.27
N THR A 174 -11.75 21.57 4.91
CA THR A 174 -10.28 21.60 5.06
C THR A 174 -9.69 20.37 5.79
N LYS A 175 -10.52 19.46 6.31
CA LYS A 175 -10.09 18.28 7.07
C LYS A 175 -9.90 17.04 6.20
N ILE A 176 -10.32 17.06 4.92
CA ILE A 176 -10.28 15.89 4.06
C ILE A 176 -9.38 16.14 2.87
N ASP A 177 -8.36 15.34 2.78
CA ASP A 177 -7.45 15.28 1.64
C ASP A 177 -8.10 14.50 0.48
N VAL A 178 -9.03 15.14 -0.21
CA VAL A 178 -9.82 14.52 -1.28
C VAL A 178 -8.93 14.13 -2.46
N LEU A 179 -8.02 15.01 -2.84
CA LEU A 179 -7.13 14.78 -3.97
C LEU A 179 -6.10 13.69 -3.66
N GLY A 180 -5.50 13.70 -2.45
CA GLY A 180 -4.59 12.67 -2.03
C GLY A 180 -5.23 11.28 -1.94
N ASN A 181 -6.47 11.22 -1.44
CA ASN A 181 -7.23 9.97 -1.40
C ASN A 181 -7.58 9.45 -2.82
N ALA A 182 -7.92 10.36 -3.73
CA ALA A 182 -8.18 10.00 -5.13
C ALA A 182 -6.91 9.52 -5.84
N TYR A 183 -5.77 10.15 -5.54
CA TYR A 183 -4.46 9.74 -6.06
C TYR A 183 -4.07 8.34 -5.59
N GLU A 184 -4.19 8.07 -4.29
CA GLU A 184 -3.94 6.74 -3.71
C GLU A 184 -4.88 5.68 -4.29
N TYR A 185 -6.17 6.01 -4.46
CA TYR A 185 -7.13 5.12 -5.11
C TYR A 185 -6.69 4.75 -6.53
N LEU A 186 -6.25 5.72 -7.34
CA LEU A 186 -5.73 5.44 -8.69
C LEU A 186 -4.49 4.57 -8.67
N ILE A 187 -3.55 4.80 -7.75
CA ILE A 187 -2.40 3.93 -7.56
C ILE A 187 -2.85 2.50 -7.30
N GLY A 188 -3.81 2.29 -6.39
CA GLY A 188 -4.39 0.98 -6.09
C GLY A 188 -5.07 0.33 -7.30
N GLN A 189 -5.84 1.09 -8.09
CA GLN A 189 -6.50 0.58 -9.31
C GLN A 189 -5.50 0.19 -10.40
N PHE A 190 -4.46 1.01 -10.61
CA PHE A 190 -3.39 0.65 -11.55
C PHE A 190 -2.59 -0.56 -11.06
N ALA A 191 -2.37 -0.68 -9.75
CA ALA A 191 -1.79 -1.87 -9.14
C ALA A 191 -2.65 -3.11 -9.41
N ALA A 192 -3.95 -3.04 -9.18
CA ALA A 192 -4.87 -4.16 -9.43
C ALA A 192 -4.83 -4.66 -10.88
N THR A 193 -4.57 -3.77 -11.85
CA THR A 193 -4.46 -4.13 -13.27
C THR A 193 -3.08 -4.67 -13.67
N ALA A 194 -2.04 -4.43 -12.89
CA ALA A 194 -0.66 -4.86 -13.18
C ALA A 194 -0.38 -6.34 -12.85
N GLY A 195 -1.33 -7.07 -12.27
CA GLY A 195 -1.21 -8.50 -11.95
C GLY A 195 -0.12 -8.78 -10.90
N LYS A 196 0.81 -9.72 -11.18
CA LYS A 196 1.89 -10.10 -10.24
C LYS A 196 2.81 -8.94 -9.83
N LYS A 197 2.98 -7.93 -10.68
CA LYS A 197 3.78 -6.74 -10.36
C LYS A 197 3.08 -5.77 -9.41
N ALA A 198 1.80 -5.96 -9.16
CA ALA A 198 1.00 -5.08 -8.32
C ALA A 198 1.42 -5.08 -6.84
N GLY A 199 1.72 -6.26 -6.30
CA GLY A 199 2.15 -6.42 -4.91
C GLY A 199 3.53 -5.82 -4.60
N GLU A 200 4.29 -5.44 -5.63
CA GLU A 200 5.63 -4.87 -5.48
C GLU A 200 5.62 -3.37 -5.16
N PHE A 201 4.48 -2.66 -5.31
CA PHE A 201 4.45 -1.21 -5.11
C PHE A 201 3.21 -0.67 -4.38
N TYR A 202 2.26 -1.52 -3.99
CA TYR A 202 1.06 -1.09 -3.28
C TYR A 202 0.58 -2.13 -2.26
N THR A 203 0.38 -1.69 -1.02
CA THR A 203 -0.22 -2.49 0.05
C THR A 203 -1.72 -2.20 0.13
N PRO A 204 -2.61 -3.21 0.06
CA PRO A 204 -4.05 -3.01 0.21
C PRO A 204 -4.42 -2.29 1.51
N SER A 205 -5.52 -1.52 1.50
CA SER A 205 -5.87 -0.60 2.59
C SER A 205 -6.05 -1.29 3.94
N GLY A 206 -6.70 -2.47 4.00
CA GLY A 206 -6.92 -3.19 5.25
C GLY A 206 -5.62 -3.61 5.95
N PRO A 207 -4.74 -4.40 5.30
CA PRO A 207 -3.43 -4.71 5.86
C PRO A 207 -2.59 -3.47 6.19
N ALA A 208 -2.59 -2.43 5.34
CA ALA A 208 -1.86 -1.20 5.61
C ALA A 208 -2.37 -0.48 6.86
N GLU A 209 -3.67 -0.47 7.07
CA GLU A 209 -4.29 0.09 8.26
C GLU A 209 -3.90 -0.68 9.52
N LEU A 210 -3.98 -2.01 9.48
CA LEU A 210 -3.57 -2.86 10.59
C LEU A 210 -2.11 -2.60 11.01
N LEU A 211 -1.18 -2.59 10.04
CA LEU A 211 0.24 -2.33 10.32
C LEU A 211 0.43 -0.97 11.02
N CYS A 212 -0.21 0.08 10.51
CA CYS A 212 -0.09 1.43 11.06
C CYS A 212 -0.70 1.54 12.46
N ARG A 213 -1.86 0.92 12.70
CA ARG A 213 -2.49 0.89 14.03
C ARG A 213 -1.62 0.18 15.06
N LEU A 214 -1.06 -0.98 14.71
CA LEU A 214 -0.14 -1.71 15.59
C LEU A 214 1.16 -0.92 15.83
N ALA A 215 1.71 -0.29 14.80
CA ALA A 215 2.94 0.49 14.88
C ALA A 215 2.78 1.75 15.74
N CYS A 216 1.63 2.41 15.69
CA CYS A 216 1.34 3.64 16.42
C CYS A 216 0.59 3.44 17.74
N LEU A 217 0.24 2.20 18.11
CA LEU A 217 -0.58 1.94 19.30
C LEU A 217 0.04 2.56 20.57
N GLY A 218 -0.74 3.42 21.24
CA GLY A 218 -0.30 4.14 22.44
C GLY A 218 0.71 5.27 22.19
N LEU A 219 0.96 5.65 20.92
CA LEU A 219 1.80 6.80 20.55
C LEU A 219 0.93 7.96 20.08
N THR A 220 1.23 9.18 20.55
CA THR A 220 0.65 10.43 20.05
C THR A 220 1.59 11.14 19.08
N ASP A 221 2.90 11.08 19.35
CA ASP A 221 3.92 11.76 18.58
C ASP A 221 5.04 10.80 18.20
N VAL A 222 5.42 10.86 16.93
CA VAL A 222 6.52 10.09 16.33
C VAL A 222 7.47 11.08 15.66
N LYS A 223 8.71 11.14 16.17
CA LYS A 223 9.71 12.04 15.60
C LYS A 223 10.11 11.61 14.19
N ASP A 224 10.51 10.35 14.06
CA ASP A 224 11.03 9.80 12.82
C ASP A 224 10.38 8.43 12.56
N ALA A 225 9.75 8.28 11.39
CA ALA A 225 9.15 7.04 10.93
C ALA A 225 9.80 6.57 9.62
N ALA A 226 9.94 5.25 9.44
CA ALA A 226 10.60 4.71 8.26
C ALA A 226 9.86 3.52 7.63
N ASP A 227 10.06 3.37 6.32
CA ASP A 227 9.71 2.19 5.54
C ASP A 227 10.87 1.88 4.57
N PRO A 228 11.65 0.81 4.81
CA PRO A 228 12.80 0.46 3.98
C PRO A 228 12.42 -0.10 2.60
N THR A 229 11.14 -0.29 2.32
CA THR A 229 10.60 -0.80 1.05
C THR A 229 9.32 -0.06 0.68
N CYS A 230 9.40 1.28 0.71
CA CYS A 230 8.23 2.15 0.83
C CYS A 230 7.25 2.12 -0.36
N GLY A 231 7.65 1.55 -1.50
CA GLY A 231 6.79 1.51 -2.67
C GLY A 231 6.32 2.91 -3.06
N SER A 232 5.01 3.09 -3.18
CA SER A 232 4.39 4.41 -3.45
C SER A 232 4.32 5.34 -2.23
N GLY A 233 4.89 4.95 -1.09
CA GLY A 233 4.82 5.72 0.17
C GLY A 233 3.47 5.65 0.88
N SER A 234 2.48 4.94 0.35
CA SER A 234 1.11 4.91 0.91
C SER A 234 1.05 4.34 2.32
N LEU A 235 1.83 3.27 2.60
CA LEU A 235 1.91 2.68 3.94
C LEU A 235 2.53 3.68 4.93
N LEU A 236 3.66 4.25 4.58
CA LEU A 236 4.38 5.23 5.41
C LEU A 236 3.52 6.47 5.70
N LEU A 237 2.85 7.02 4.67
CA LEU A 237 1.95 8.16 4.81
C LEU A 237 0.74 7.89 5.69
N ARG A 238 0.25 6.65 5.75
CA ARG A 238 -0.91 6.27 6.56
C ARG A 238 -0.66 6.41 8.06
N LEU A 239 0.59 6.37 8.51
CA LEU A 239 0.95 6.56 9.92
C LEU A 239 0.43 7.89 10.49
N LYS A 240 0.33 8.96 9.67
CA LYS A 240 -0.21 10.26 10.10
C LYS A 240 -1.66 10.21 10.59
N ASN A 241 -2.40 9.16 10.25
CA ASN A 241 -3.78 9.00 10.71
C ASN A 241 -3.86 8.52 12.17
N TYR A 242 -2.74 8.01 12.73
CA TYR A 242 -2.68 7.38 14.05
C TYR A 242 -1.71 8.05 15.01
N ALA A 243 -0.75 8.81 14.49
CA ALA A 243 0.18 9.59 15.30
C ALA A 243 0.62 10.85 14.55
N ASN A 244 1.06 11.87 15.30
CA ASN A 244 1.68 13.06 14.74
C ASN A 244 3.12 12.74 14.32
N VAL A 245 3.32 12.34 13.07
CA VAL A 245 4.64 11.99 12.52
C VAL A 245 5.32 13.25 11.99
N ARG A 246 6.52 13.52 12.50
CA ARG A 246 7.28 14.72 12.13
C ARG A 246 8.09 14.52 10.85
N ASN A 247 8.85 13.42 10.77
CA ASN A 247 9.70 13.14 9.60
C ASN A 247 9.44 11.73 9.09
N TYR A 248 9.47 11.59 7.76
CA TYR A 248 9.23 10.35 7.03
C TYR A 248 10.48 9.96 6.26
N TYR A 249 10.90 8.70 6.40
CA TYR A 249 12.05 8.15 5.69
C TYR A 249 11.64 6.91 4.91
N GLY A 250 12.00 6.84 3.66
CA GLY A 250 11.69 5.70 2.81
C GLY A 250 12.84 5.31 1.91
N GLN A 251 12.90 4.05 1.53
CA GLN A 251 13.80 3.58 0.48
C GLN A 251 13.03 2.72 -0.51
N GLU A 252 13.26 2.93 -1.80
CA GLU A 252 12.57 2.22 -2.88
C GLU A 252 13.54 1.90 -4.03
N LEU A 253 13.51 0.64 -4.46
CA LEU A 253 14.41 0.12 -5.49
C LEU A 253 14.10 0.72 -6.87
N THR A 254 12.81 0.77 -7.23
CA THR A 254 12.37 1.13 -8.57
C THR A 254 12.20 2.63 -8.74
N SER A 255 12.96 3.26 -9.64
CA SER A 255 12.95 4.72 -9.83
C SER A 255 11.56 5.30 -10.11
N THR A 256 10.75 4.64 -10.93
CA THR A 256 9.37 5.07 -11.21
C THR A 256 8.51 5.06 -9.93
N THR A 257 8.66 4.06 -9.07
CA THR A 257 7.91 3.96 -7.82
C THR A 257 8.45 4.94 -6.77
N TYR A 258 9.75 5.16 -6.75
CA TYR A 258 10.41 6.20 -5.97
C TYR A 258 9.86 7.60 -6.30
N ASN A 259 9.77 7.96 -7.60
CA ASN A 259 9.16 9.22 -8.04
C ASN A 259 7.71 9.33 -7.57
N LEU A 260 6.96 8.23 -7.68
CA LEU A 260 5.57 8.16 -7.22
C LEU A 260 5.45 8.40 -5.71
N ALA A 261 6.36 7.85 -4.90
CA ALA A 261 6.39 8.07 -3.45
C ALA A 261 6.62 9.54 -3.11
N ARG A 262 7.58 10.22 -3.75
CA ARG A 262 7.83 11.65 -3.53
C ARG A 262 6.64 12.51 -3.93
N MET A 263 6.04 12.24 -5.10
CA MET A 263 4.80 12.91 -5.52
C MET A 263 3.69 12.74 -4.49
N ASN A 264 3.53 11.53 -3.95
CA ASN A 264 2.52 11.22 -2.96
C ASN A 264 2.75 11.97 -1.64
N MET A 265 4.02 12.08 -1.17
CA MET A 265 4.37 12.89 0.01
C MET A 265 3.97 14.35 -0.17
N ILE A 266 4.37 14.97 -1.28
CA ILE A 266 4.08 16.38 -1.58
C ILE A 266 2.58 16.61 -1.72
N LEU A 267 1.87 15.73 -2.43
CA LEU A 267 0.43 15.82 -2.67
C LEU A 267 -0.38 15.67 -1.37
N ARG A 268 0.11 14.84 -0.43
CA ARG A 268 -0.46 14.69 0.91
C ARG A 268 -0.09 15.82 1.87
N GLY A 269 0.57 16.87 1.37
CA GLY A 269 0.90 18.05 2.14
C GLY A 269 2.05 17.87 3.12
N ILE A 270 2.87 16.81 2.99
CA ILE A 270 4.09 16.69 3.76
C ILE A 270 5.10 17.71 3.20
N PRO A 271 5.61 18.63 4.02
CA PRO A 271 6.62 19.57 3.57
C PRO A 271 7.89 18.85 3.08
N TYR A 272 8.52 19.34 2.02
CA TYR A 272 9.72 18.72 1.47
C TYR A 272 10.85 18.53 2.51
N ARG A 273 10.94 19.36 3.53
CA ARG A 273 11.90 19.22 4.64
C ARG A 273 11.59 18.10 5.64
N ASN A 274 10.40 17.49 5.54
CA ASN A 274 9.90 16.51 6.49
C ASN A 274 9.82 15.10 5.91
N PHE A 275 10.34 14.88 4.70
CA PHE A 275 10.49 13.53 4.16
C PHE A 275 11.83 13.37 3.44
N ASN A 276 12.34 12.15 3.48
CA ASN A 276 13.55 11.74 2.74
C ASN A 276 13.27 10.36 2.15
N ILE A 277 13.03 10.33 0.85
CA ILE A 277 12.85 9.08 0.11
C ILE A 277 14.09 8.85 -0.74
N TYR A 278 14.69 7.66 -0.62
CA TYR A 278 15.92 7.29 -1.31
C TYR A 278 15.65 6.26 -2.40
N ASN A 279 16.34 6.36 -3.54
CA ASN A 279 16.25 5.39 -4.61
C ASN A 279 17.43 4.43 -4.59
N GLY A 280 17.19 3.17 -4.29
CA GLY A 280 18.20 2.12 -4.29
C GLY A 280 17.76 0.85 -3.58
N ASP A 281 18.58 -0.19 -3.75
CA ASP A 281 18.37 -1.47 -3.07
C ASP A 281 18.76 -1.36 -1.59
N THR A 282 17.78 -1.50 -0.71
CA THR A 282 17.91 -1.37 0.75
C THR A 282 18.92 -2.35 1.35
N LEU A 283 18.99 -3.55 0.81
CA LEU A 283 19.89 -4.57 1.33
C LEU A 283 21.33 -4.34 0.86
N GLU A 284 21.49 -3.91 -0.38
CA GLU A 284 22.82 -3.67 -0.98
C GLU A 284 23.39 -2.30 -0.59
N HIS A 285 22.54 -1.28 -0.45
CA HIS A 285 22.94 0.11 -0.16
C HIS A 285 21.98 0.72 0.86
N ASP A 286 22.42 0.76 2.11
CA ASP A 286 21.68 1.35 3.20
C ASP A 286 21.84 2.88 3.20
N TYR A 287 20.82 3.59 2.74
CA TYR A 287 20.82 5.06 2.76
C TYR A 287 20.39 5.65 4.10
N PHE A 288 19.90 4.84 5.03
CA PHE A 288 19.59 5.32 6.38
C PHE A 288 20.84 5.48 7.26
N GLY A 289 21.94 4.78 6.95
CA GLY A 289 23.20 4.88 7.68
C GLY A 289 23.02 4.60 9.18
N ASP A 290 23.40 5.54 10.04
CA ASP A 290 23.30 5.40 11.50
C ASP A 290 21.94 5.81 12.08
N MET A 291 20.97 6.20 11.23
CA MET A 291 19.66 6.64 11.71
C MET A 291 18.92 5.53 12.44
N LYS A 292 18.22 5.91 13.51
CA LYS A 292 17.33 5.05 14.29
C LYS A 292 15.92 5.62 14.30
N PHE A 293 14.94 4.74 14.19
CA PHE A 293 13.54 5.12 14.04
C PHE A 293 12.69 4.59 15.17
N ARG A 294 11.82 5.43 15.66
CA ARG A 294 10.85 5.03 16.68
C ARG A 294 9.75 4.14 16.11
N VAL A 295 9.33 4.38 14.88
CA VAL A 295 8.29 3.61 14.18
C VAL A 295 8.81 3.19 12.82
N GLN A 296 8.73 1.90 12.55
CA GLN A 296 8.97 1.36 11.21
C GLN A 296 7.79 0.48 10.78
N VAL A 297 7.41 0.59 9.53
CA VAL A 297 6.42 -0.26 8.86
C VAL A 297 7.00 -0.77 7.56
N ALA A 298 6.69 -1.99 7.17
CA ALA A 298 7.12 -2.50 5.87
C ALA A 298 6.22 -3.61 5.34
N ASN A 299 6.08 -3.62 4.03
CA ASN A 299 5.58 -4.76 3.26
C ASN A 299 6.64 -5.09 2.18
N PRO A 300 7.75 -5.76 2.55
CA PRO A 300 8.83 -6.04 1.63
C PRO A 300 8.42 -7.05 0.55
N PRO A 301 9.15 -7.11 -0.59
CA PRO A 301 8.86 -8.09 -1.63
C PRO A 301 9.08 -9.52 -1.10
N TYR A 302 8.01 -10.36 -1.15
CA TYR A 302 8.03 -11.70 -0.55
C TYR A 302 9.00 -12.64 -1.24
N SER A 303 9.88 -13.25 -0.44
CA SER A 303 10.86 -14.22 -0.92
C SER A 303 11.70 -13.69 -2.09
N ALA A 304 12.06 -12.42 -2.06
CA ALA A 304 12.92 -11.81 -3.07
C ALA A 304 14.32 -12.42 -3.06
N ASN A 305 14.97 -12.37 -4.21
CA ASN A 305 16.39 -12.67 -4.30
C ASN A 305 17.19 -11.44 -3.85
N TRP A 306 18.33 -11.68 -3.21
CA TRP A 306 19.35 -10.67 -2.89
C TRP A 306 20.73 -11.28 -3.07
N SER A 307 21.80 -10.48 -3.00
CA SER A 307 23.15 -10.99 -3.25
C SER A 307 23.60 -12.03 -2.21
N ALA A 308 23.25 -11.82 -0.96
CA ALA A 308 23.73 -12.59 0.19
C ALA A 308 25.27 -12.76 0.15
N ASP A 309 25.97 -11.70 -0.29
CA ASP A 309 27.41 -11.74 -0.43
C ASP A 309 28.09 -11.84 0.96
N MET A 310 29.23 -12.52 1.02
CA MET A 310 29.90 -12.78 2.30
C MET A 310 30.40 -11.50 2.99
N HIS A 311 30.57 -10.38 2.27
CA HIS A 311 30.95 -9.12 2.89
C HIS A 311 29.88 -8.61 3.88
N PHE A 312 28.59 -8.98 3.70
CA PHE A 312 27.53 -8.67 4.65
C PHE A 312 27.70 -9.35 6.03
N MET A 313 28.58 -10.34 6.15
CA MET A 313 28.97 -10.85 7.46
C MET A 313 29.80 -9.85 8.29
N GLU A 314 30.29 -8.76 7.69
CA GLU A 314 30.97 -7.65 8.35
C GLU A 314 30.05 -6.43 8.55
N ASP A 315 28.86 -6.42 7.91
CA ASP A 315 27.86 -5.37 8.01
C ASP A 315 27.13 -5.47 9.36
N GLU A 316 27.05 -4.38 10.11
CA GLU A 316 26.45 -4.33 11.46
C GLU A 316 24.99 -4.75 11.49
N ARG A 317 24.26 -4.63 10.36
CA ARG A 317 22.88 -5.08 10.24
C ARG A 317 22.74 -6.60 10.35
N PHE A 318 23.76 -7.37 9.98
CA PHE A 318 23.69 -8.82 9.81
C PHE A 318 24.72 -9.61 10.61
N ASN A 319 25.85 -9.00 11.02
CA ASN A 319 27.02 -9.70 11.58
C ASN A 319 26.72 -10.46 12.89
N GLU A 320 25.90 -9.89 13.77
CA GLU A 320 25.61 -10.48 15.08
C GLU A 320 24.81 -11.80 15.02
N TYR A 321 24.11 -12.03 13.92
CA TYR A 321 23.28 -13.23 13.76
C TYR A 321 24.06 -14.50 13.36
N GLY A 322 25.31 -14.35 12.93
CA GLY A 322 26.20 -15.44 12.54
C GLY A 322 25.81 -16.18 11.26
N LYS A 323 24.71 -15.79 10.62
CA LYS A 323 24.21 -16.31 9.33
C LYS A 323 23.51 -15.21 8.56
N LEU A 324 23.72 -15.19 7.24
CA LEU A 324 22.93 -14.38 6.32
C LEU A 324 21.63 -15.10 5.96
N ALA A 325 20.57 -14.33 5.70
CA ALA A 325 19.36 -14.85 5.11
C ALA A 325 19.66 -15.52 3.76
N PRO A 326 18.90 -16.55 3.35
CA PRO A 326 19.17 -17.26 2.10
C PRO A 326 19.11 -16.33 0.88
N LYS A 327 20.01 -16.51 -0.08
CA LYS A 327 20.06 -15.72 -1.32
C LYS A 327 18.71 -15.62 -2.06
N SER A 328 17.88 -16.65 -1.99
CA SER A 328 16.56 -16.72 -2.63
C SER A 328 15.40 -16.34 -1.70
N LYS A 329 15.68 -15.82 -0.49
CA LYS A 329 14.72 -15.52 0.56
C LYS A 329 15.22 -14.36 1.42
N ALA A 330 15.09 -13.14 0.92
CA ALA A 330 15.52 -11.92 1.60
C ALA A 330 14.63 -11.54 2.80
N ASP A 331 13.55 -12.28 3.06
CA ASP A 331 12.55 -11.94 4.07
C ASP A 331 13.19 -11.52 5.40
N PHE A 332 14.08 -12.35 5.96
CA PHE A 332 14.78 -12.01 7.20
C PHE A 332 15.87 -10.95 7.05
N ALA A 333 16.44 -10.73 5.87
CA ALA A 333 17.39 -9.65 5.69
C ALA A 333 16.72 -8.27 5.88
N PHE A 334 15.48 -8.12 5.41
CA PHE A 334 14.67 -6.92 5.69
C PHE A 334 14.34 -6.80 7.18
N VAL A 335 13.99 -7.90 7.86
CA VAL A 335 13.74 -7.87 9.31
C VAL A 335 15.00 -7.44 10.08
N GLN A 336 16.18 -8.00 9.76
CA GLN A 336 17.45 -7.65 10.37
C GLN A 336 17.79 -6.16 10.15
N HIS A 337 17.59 -5.65 8.93
CA HIS A 337 17.74 -4.23 8.62
C HIS A 337 16.82 -3.36 9.47
N MET A 338 15.52 -3.71 9.58
CA MET A 338 14.58 -2.97 10.43
C MET A 338 14.96 -3.02 11.91
N VAL A 339 15.40 -4.17 12.41
CA VAL A 339 15.85 -4.31 13.81
C VAL A 339 17.10 -3.46 14.09
N TYR A 340 18.05 -3.42 13.15
CA TYR A 340 19.21 -2.55 13.25
C TYR A 340 18.82 -1.08 13.39
N HIS A 341 17.84 -0.64 12.61
CA HIS A 341 17.36 0.75 12.60
C HIS A 341 16.29 1.06 13.67
N MET A 342 15.92 0.13 14.54
CA MET A 342 15.03 0.46 15.67
C MET A 342 15.76 1.30 16.72
N ASP A 343 15.11 2.40 17.14
CA ASP A 343 15.53 3.20 18.29
C ASP A 343 15.41 2.40 19.62
N GLU A 344 15.88 2.93 20.72
CA GLU A 344 15.82 2.27 22.05
C GLU A 344 14.38 1.95 22.47
N ASP A 345 13.43 2.85 22.22
CA ASP A 345 11.99 2.66 22.41
C ASP A 345 11.25 2.32 21.10
N GLY A 346 12.01 1.93 20.07
CA GLY A 346 11.55 1.69 18.72
C GLY A 346 10.71 0.44 18.56
N ARG A 347 9.84 0.48 17.55
CA ARG A 347 9.05 -0.66 17.11
C ARG A 347 9.03 -0.77 15.59
N ALA A 348 8.93 -2.00 15.10
CA ALA A 348 8.80 -2.30 13.68
C ALA A 348 7.65 -3.30 13.48
N VAL A 349 6.79 -3.02 12.50
CA VAL A 349 5.68 -3.89 12.13
C VAL A 349 5.83 -4.25 10.66
N VAL A 350 6.05 -5.54 10.39
CA VAL A 350 6.40 -6.02 9.05
C VAL A 350 5.50 -7.16 8.63
N LEU A 351 5.07 -7.11 7.37
CA LEU A 351 4.25 -8.11 6.72
C LEU A 351 5.13 -9.08 5.94
N LEU A 352 4.97 -10.38 6.16
CA LEU A 352 5.83 -11.43 5.61
C LEU A 352 5.04 -12.69 5.24
N PRO A 353 5.54 -13.53 4.33
CA PRO A 353 4.93 -14.83 4.06
C PRO A 353 5.11 -15.78 5.26
N HIS A 354 4.12 -16.64 5.52
CA HIS A 354 4.15 -17.60 6.65
C HIS A 354 5.43 -18.45 6.73
N GLY A 355 6.13 -18.65 5.61
CA GLY A 355 7.36 -19.42 5.59
C GLY A 355 8.43 -18.96 6.58
N VAL A 356 8.50 -17.68 6.91
CA VAL A 356 9.45 -17.13 7.89
C VAL A 356 9.26 -17.71 9.29
N LEU A 357 8.06 -18.17 9.61
CA LEU A 357 7.71 -18.70 10.91
C LEU A 357 8.35 -20.08 11.20
N PHE A 358 8.60 -20.90 10.17
CA PHE A 358 8.98 -22.30 10.37
C PHE A 358 10.14 -22.81 9.49
N ARG A 359 10.60 -22.04 8.48
CA ARG A 359 11.74 -22.49 7.68
C ARG A 359 12.98 -22.66 8.55
N GLY A 360 13.75 -23.71 8.29
CA GLY A 360 14.97 -24.08 9.02
C GLY A 360 16.23 -23.40 8.48
N ALA A 361 17.38 -23.98 8.79
CA ALA A 361 18.71 -23.55 8.39
C ALA A 361 19.03 -22.10 8.81
N ALA A 362 19.41 -21.22 7.86
CA ALA A 362 19.82 -19.85 8.19
C ALA A 362 18.66 -19.04 8.81
N GLU A 363 17.44 -19.19 8.32
CA GLU A 363 16.27 -18.48 8.85
C GLU A 363 15.94 -18.89 10.30
N GLU A 364 16.15 -20.15 10.65
CA GLU A 364 16.02 -20.63 12.04
C GLU A 364 17.04 -19.97 12.97
N VAL A 365 18.30 -19.86 12.53
CA VAL A 365 19.36 -19.24 13.33
C VAL A 365 19.05 -17.76 13.58
N ILE A 366 18.63 -17.03 12.54
CA ILE A 366 18.25 -15.62 12.65
C ILE A 366 17.04 -15.45 13.58
N ARG A 367 16.02 -16.30 13.42
CA ARG A 367 14.81 -16.28 14.24
C ARG A 367 15.12 -16.53 15.71
N LYS A 368 15.97 -17.53 16.01
CA LYS A 368 16.43 -17.79 17.38
C LYS A 368 17.17 -16.61 17.98
N HIS A 369 18.02 -15.94 17.20
CA HIS A 369 18.75 -14.76 17.65
C HIS A 369 17.81 -13.60 18.01
N LEU A 370 16.84 -13.30 17.13
CA LEU A 370 15.81 -12.28 17.38
C LEU A 370 15.03 -12.51 18.68
N ILE A 371 14.75 -13.78 19.01
CA ILE A 371 13.95 -14.15 20.18
C ILE A 371 14.83 -14.27 21.44
N GLN A 372 15.90 -15.05 21.39
CA GLN A 372 16.69 -15.39 22.58
C GLN A 372 17.73 -14.33 22.96
N LYS A 373 18.34 -13.66 21.97
CA LYS A 373 19.43 -12.70 22.22
C LYS A 373 18.92 -11.28 22.27
N LEU A 374 18.19 -10.87 21.24
CA LEU A 374 17.66 -9.51 21.15
C LEU A 374 16.32 -9.35 21.90
N ASN A 375 15.57 -10.42 22.04
CA ASN A 375 14.24 -10.45 22.65
C ASN A 375 13.28 -9.37 22.11
N VAL A 376 13.30 -9.18 20.78
CA VAL A 376 12.53 -8.10 20.13
C VAL A 376 11.20 -8.54 19.55
N LEU A 377 10.96 -9.85 19.36
CA LEU A 377 9.70 -10.33 18.80
C LEU A 377 8.58 -10.26 19.84
N ASP A 378 7.59 -9.38 19.62
CA ASP A 378 6.48 -9.12 20.52
C ASP A 378 5.22 -9.92 20.18
N ALA A 379 4.86 -10.00 18.90
CA ALA A 379 3.70 -10.76 18.46
C ALA A 379 3.87 -11.33 17.05
N VAL A 380 3.13 -12.41 16.77
CA VAL A 380 2.96 -13.05 15.48
C VAL A 380 1.47 -13.11 15.18
N ILE A 381 1.03 -12.47 14.10
CA ILE A 381 -0.39 -12.36 13.73
C ILE A 381 -0.59 -12.97 12.34
N GLY A 382 -1.35 -14.06 12.26
CA GLY A 382 -1.73 -14.70 10.99
C GLY A 382 -2.88 -13.96 10.33
N LEU A 383 -2.77 -13.67 9.04
CA LEU A 383 -3.78 -12.99 8.27
C LEU A 383 -4.42 -13.92 7.23
N PRO A 384 -5.62 -13.59 6.74
CA PRO A 384 -6.29 -14.35 5.69
C PRO A 384 -5.45 -14.50 4.43
N ALA A 385 -5.59 -15.62 3.75
CA ALA A 385 -5.05 -15.80 2.42
C ALA A 385 -5.75 -14.86 1.42
N ASN A 386 -5.14 -14.67 0.25
CA ASN A 386 -5.73 -13.91 -0.85
C ASN A 386 -6.10 -12.44 -0.52
N LEU A 387 -5.31 -11.78 0.34
CA LEU A 387 -5.46 -10.34 0.63
C LEU A 387 -4.73 -9.45 -0.38
N PHE A 388 -3.75 -9.97 -1.10
CA PHE A 388 -2.85 -9.20 -1.96
C PHE A 388 -3.06 -9.47 -3.44
N PHE A 389 -2.86 -8.45 -4.26
CA PHE A 389 -2.94 -8.60 -5.71
C PHE A 389 -1.88 -9.58 -6.22
N GLY A 390 -2.31 -10.48 -7.10
CA GLY A 390 -1.40 -11.40 -7.80
C GLY A 390 -0.82 -12.56 -6.97
N THR A 391 -1.17 -12.66 -5.69
CA THR A 391 -0.77 -13.80 -4.84
C THR A 391 -1.90 -14.25 -3.91
N GLY A 392 -2.10 -15.55 -3.82
CA GLY A 392 -3.08 -16.16 -2.90
C GLY A 392 -2.45 -16.69 -1.62
N ILE A 393 -1.14 -16.45 -1.38
CA ILE A 393 -0.46 -17.01 -0.20
C ILE A 393 -0.93 -16.31 1.08
N PRO A 394 -1.06 -17.07 2.19
CA PRO A 394 -1.29 -16.46 3.49
C PRO A 394 -0.04 -15.72 3.96
N VAL A 395 -0.25 -14.63 4.68
CA VAL A 395 0.81 -13.78 5.24
C VAL A 395 0.65 -13.63 6.74
N CYS A 396 1.73 -13.23 7.40
CA CYS A 396 1.72 -12.91 8.82
C CYS A 396 2.33 -11.52 9.06
N VAL A 397 1.93 -10.90 10.14
CA VAL A 397 2.55 -9.69 10.67
C VAL A 397 3.47 -10.08 11.83
N LEU A 398 4.72 -9.64 11.77
CA LEU A 398 5.61 -9.66 12.92
C LEU A 398 5.62 -8.28 13.56
N VAL A 399 5.33 -8.22 14.86
CA VAL A 399 5.48 -7.01 15.66
C VAL A 399 6.76 -7.12 16.46
N LEU A 400 7.68 -6.21 16.21
CA LEU A 400 9.00 -6.15 16.84
C LEU A 400 9.11 -4.90 17.71
N LYS A 401 9.64 -5.03 18.91
CA LYS A 401 9.80 -3.92 19.87
C LYS A 401 11.12 -4.06 20.62
N ARG A 402 11.84 -2.95 20.80
CA ARG A 402 13.00 -2.91 21.73
C ARG A 402 12.54 -3.01 23.16
N GLU A 403 11.58 -2.17 23.55
CA GLU A 403 10.95 -2.24 24.87
C GLU A 403 9.67 -3.07 24.81
N ARG A 404 9.69 -4.23 25.46
CA ARG A 404 8.56 -5.17 25.50
C ARG A 404 7.52 -4.85 26.58
N ASN A 405 7.68 -3.73 27.32
CA ASN A 405 6.72 -3.24 28.34
C ASN A 405 6.28 -4.32 29.36
N GLY A 406 7.23 -5.09 29.89
CA GLY A 406 6.95 -6.17 30.84
C GLY A 406 6.59 -7.52 30.22
N ASN A 407 6.55 -7.63 28.88
CA ASN A 407 6.19 -8.87 28.15
C ASN A 407 7.42 -9.60 27.58
N SER A 408 8.59 -9.42 28.18
CA SER A 408 9.85 -10.02 27.71
C SER A 408 9.93 -11.55 27.86
N ASP A 409 9.01 -12.13 28.63
CA ASP A 409 8.91 -13.56 28.93
C ASP A 409 7.90 -14.33 28.07
N ASN A 410 7.24 -13.66 27.14
CA ASN A 410 6.22 -14.28 26.31
C ASN A 410 6.17 -13.66 24.88
N ILE A 411 5.49 -14.33 23.95
CA ILE A 411 5.14 -13.82 22.61
C ILE A 411 3.64 -14.08 22.40
N LEU A 412 2.93 -13.07 21.89
CA LEU A 412 1.51 -13.23 21.57
C LEU A 412 1.35 -13.79 20.15
N PHE A 413 0.53 -14.81 20.01
CA PHE A 413 0.09 -15.38 18.73
C PHE A 413 -1.38 -15.05 18.53
N ILE A 414 -1.74 -14.55 17.33
CA ILE A 414 -3.13 -14.31 16.91
C ILE A 414 -3.36 -15.01 15.59
N ASP A 415 -4.40 -15.81 15.49
CA ASP A 415 -4.87 -16.41 14.23
C ASP A 415 -6.13 -15.69 13.73
N ALA A 416 -5.93 -14.70 12.86
CA ALA A 416 -7.00 -13.99 12.18
C ALA A 416 -7.23 -14.50 10.74
N SER A 417 -6.80 -15.74 10.43
CA SER A 417 -6.88 -16.30 9.08
C SER A 417 -8.31 -16.42 8.54
N ASN A 418 -9.31 -16.42 9.41
CA ASN A 418 -10.74 -16.51 9.09
C ASN A 418 -11.48 -15.16 9.19
N ASP A 419 -10.81 -14.08 9.59
CA ASP A 419 -11.41 -12.77 9.77
C ASP A 419 -11.33 -11.94 8.47
N PHE A 420 -12.30 -12.10 7.58
CA PHE A 420 -12.35 -11.38 6.30
C PHE A 420 -13.74 -11.40 5.69
N GLU A 421 -13.96 -10.52 4.73
CA GLU A 421 -15.06 -10.58 3.79
C GLU A 421 -14.56 -11.11 2.44
N ALA A 422 -15.24 -12.12 1.90
CA ALA A 422 -14.90 -12.68 0.59
C ALA A 422 -15.24 -11.69 -0.53
N GLY A 423 -14.22 -11.19 -1.21
CA GLY A 423 -14.37 -10.33 -2.39
C GLY A 423 -14.30 -11.12 -3.70
N LYS A 424 -14.63 -10.45 -4.80
CA LYS A 424 -14.64 -11.09 -6.14
C LYS A 424 -13.25 -11.56 -6.58
N ASN A 425 -12.21 -10.77 -6.33
CA ASN A 425 -10.84 -11.04 -6.80
C ASN A 425 -9.86 -11.27 -5.65
N GLN A 426 -10.16 -10.77 -4.47
CA GLN A 426 -9.35 -10.90 -3.27
C GLN A 426 -10.22 -10.76 -2.02
N ASN A 427 -9.75 -11.29 -0.90
CA ASN A 427 -10.38 -11.12 0.39
C ASN A 427 -10.14 -9.69 0.92
N ILE A 428 -11.06 -9.21 1.74
CA ILE A 428 -11.03 -7.87 2.30
C ILE A 428 -10.94 -7.99 3.82
N LEU A 429 -9.89 -7.42 4.39
CA LEU A 429 -9.78 -7.24 5.84
C LEU A 429 -10.58 -5.99 6.21
N ARG A 430 -11.70 -6.19 6.93
CA ARG A 430 -12.64 -5.10 7.29
C ARG A 430 -12.17 -4.36 8.54
N GLU A 431 -12.76 -3.22 8.79
CA GLU A 431 -12.48 -2.43 10.01
C GLU A 431 -12.75 -3.24 11.29
N CYS A 432 -13.86 -3.97 11.36
CA CYS A 432 -14.18 -4.82 12.52
C CYS A 432 -13.17 -5.97 12.73
N ASP A 433 -12.58 -6.50 11.64
CA ASP A 433 -11.55 -7.53 11.73
C ASP A 433 -10.25 -6.93 12.28
N ILE A 434 -9.90 -5.72 11.82
CA ILE A 434 -8.74 -4.96 12.29
C ILE A 434 -8.92 -4.58 13.76
N ASP A 435 -10.09 -4.08 14.16
CA ASP A 435 -10.42 -3.75 15.54
C ASP A 435 -10.20 -4.95 16.47
N LYS A 436 -10.74 -6.11 16.09
CA LYS A 436 -10.59 -7.35 16.84
C LYS A 436 -9.12 -7.75 17.04
N ILE A 437 -8.30 -7.64 15.98
CA ILE A 437 -6.86 -7.94 16.05
C ILE A 437 -6.15 -6.95 16.98
N VAL A 438 -6.39 -5.65 16.81
CA VAL A 438 -5.74 -4.59 17.60
C VAL A 438 -6.14 -4.66 19.07
N GLU A 439 -7.42 -4.86 19.38
CA GLU A 439 -7.91 -5.03 20.74
C GLU A 439 -7.31 -6.28 21.40
N THR A 440 -7.24 -7.42 20.67
CA THR A 440 -6.61 -8.64 21.19
C THR A 440 -5.13 -8.43 21.46
N TYR A 441 -4.43 -7.71 20.57
CA TYR A 441 -3.01 -7.35 20.75
C TYR A 441 -2.81 -6.44 21.99
N GLU A 442 -3.69 -5.46 22.18
CA GLU A 442 -3.61 -4.51 23.29
C GLU A 442 -3.91 -5.18 24.64
N HIS A 443 -4.97 -5.98 24.72
CA HIS A 443 -5.35 -6.69 25.94
C HIS A 443 -4.39 -7.82 26.31
N ARG A 444 -3.76 -8.46 25.31
CA ARG A 444 -2.74 -9.49 25.46
C ARG A 444 -3.17 -10.63 26.41
N VAL A 445 -4.27 -11.27 26.08
CA VAL A 445 -4.85 -12.40 26.80
C VAL A 445 -5.15 -13.55 25.86
N ASP A 446 -5.23 -14.76 26.42
CA ASP A 446 -5.67 -15.94 25.68
C ASP A 446 -7.14 -15.78 25.26
N VAL A 447 -7.42 -16.06 24.00
CA VAL A 447 -8.77 -16.11 23.43
C VAL A 447 -8.93 -17.46 22.72
N ASP A 448 -9.92 -18.22 23.15
CA ASP A 448 -10.17 -19.56 22.63
C ASP A 448 -10.22 -19.55 21.09
N LYS A 449 -9.45 -20.48 20.46
CA LYS A 449 -9.32 -20.63 19.01
C LYS A 449 -8.87 -19.41 18.22
N TYR A 450 -8.37 -18.36 18.93
CA TYR A 450 -8.02 -17.09 18.28
C TYR A 450 -6.66 -16.53 18.69
N ALA A 451 -6.34 -16.52 20.00
CA ALA A 451 -5.09 -15.94 20.47
C ALA A 451 -4.51 -16.72 21.66
N HIS A 452 -3.18 -16.79 21.72
CA HIS A 452 -2.44 -17.42 22.81
C HIS A 452 -1.19 -16.61 23.16
N VAL A 453 -0.98 -16.41 24.47
CA VAL A 453 0.21 -15.77 25.03
C VAL A 453 1.22 -16.86 25.39
N ALA A 454 2.03 -17.26 24.42
CA ALA A 454 3.00 -18.32 24.58
C ALA A 454 4.19 -17.88 25.44
N THR A 455 4.55 -18.67 26.45
CA THR A 455 5.74 -18.43 27.26
C THR A 455 7.02 -18.72 26.48
N MET A 456 8.15 -18.11 26.89
CA MET A 456 9.44 -18.41 26.25
C MET A 456 9.84 -19.88 26.39
N GLN A 457 9.42 -20.55 27.48
CA GLN A 457 9.64 -22.00 27.63
C GLN A 457 8.88 -22.79 26.56
N GLU A 458 7.62 -22.48 26.31
CA GLU A 458 6.79 -23.12 25.28
C GLU A 458 7.39 -22.92 23.88
N ILE A 459 7.90 -21.72 23.59
CA ILE A 459 8.56 -21.40 22.33
C ILE A 459 9.85 -22.23 22.16
N GLU A 460 10.62 -22.40 23.23
CA GLU A 460 11.83 -23.21 23.24
C GLU A 460 11.51 -24.70 23.04
N GLU A 461 10.49 -25.22 23.73
CA GLU A 461 9.99 -26.59 23.57
C GLU A 461 9.51 -26.88 22.13
N ASN A 462 8.94 -25.87 21.46
CA ASN A 462 8.60 -25.90 20.04
C ASN A 462 9.80 -25.68 19.10
N GLY A 463 11.04 -25.60 19.61
CA GLY A 463 12.27 -25.41 18.84
C GLY A 463 12.33 -24.07 18.09
N PHE A 464 11.68 -23.02 18.63
CA PHE A 464 11.55 -21.70 18.01
C PHE A 464 10.82 -21.71 16.65
N ASN A 465 10.01 -22.73 16.43
CA ASN A 465 9.08 -22.77 15.31
C ASN A 465 7.84 -21.96 15.70
N LEU A 466 7.59 -20.87 14.97
CA LEU A 466 6.52 -19.92 15.24
C LEU A 466 5.25 -20.18 14.42
N ASN A 467 5.11 -21.38 13.83
CA ASN A 467 3.92 -21.73 13.05
C ASN A 467 2.68 -21.62 13.94
N ILE A 468 1.76 -20.73 13.61
CA ILE A 468 0.63 -20.31 14.44
C ILE A 468 -0.21 -21.46 14.96
N PRO A 469 -0.57 -22.52 14.15
CA PRO A 469 -1.32 -23.66 14.64
C PRO A 469 -0.65 -24.50 15.74
N ARG A 470 0.62 -24.22 16.10
CA ARG A 470 1.28 -24.83 17.26
C ARG A 470 0.90 -24.18 18.57
N TYR A 471 0.39 -22.95 18.51
CA TYR A 471 0.06 -22.09 19.65
C TYR A 471 -1.43 -21.79 19.75
N VAL A 472 -2.10 -21.65 18.60
CA VAL A 472 -3.54 -21.39 18.51
C VAL A 472 -4.19 -22.59 17.82
N ASP A 473 -4.92 -23.40 18.58
CA ASP A 473 -5.65 -24.55 18.03
C ASP A 473 -7.04 -24.08 17.55
N THR A 474 -7.17 -23.94 16.24
CA THR A 474 -8.43 -23.56 15.57
C THR A 474 -9.26 -24.77 15.17
N PHE A 475 -8.86 -25.99 15.56
CA PHE A 475 -9.57 -27.23 15.20
C PHE A 475 -10.99 -27.22 15.76
N GLU A 476 -11.96 -27.37 14.89
CA GLU A 476 -13.33 -27.70 15.24
C GLU A 476 -13.55 -29.18 14.94
N PRO A 477 -13.90 -29.99 15.97
CA PRO A 477 -14.27 -31.36 15.71
C PRO A 477 -15.49 -31.35 14.78
N GLU A 478 -15.39 -32.08 13.68
CA GLU A 478 -16.56 -32.30 12.81
C GLU A 478 -17.69 -32.91 13.65
N GLU A 479 -18.93 -32.42 13.46
CA GLU A 479 -20.09 -33.04 14.08
C GLU A 479 -20.11 -34.54 13.74
N GLU A 480 -20.22 -35.36 14.76
CA GLU A 480 -20.32 -36.81 14.54
C GLU A 480 -21.54 -37.12 13.67
N ILE A 481 -21.29 -37.58 12.45
CA ILE A 481 -22.34 -38.00 11.54
C ILE A 481 -23.00 -39.24 12.11
N ASP A 482 -24.25 -39.15 12.54
CA ASP A 482 -25.04 -40.33 12.91
C ASP A 482 -25.33 -41.18 11.66
N LEU A 483 -24.46 -42.14 11.44
CA LEU A 483 -24.56 -43.05 10.30
C LEU A 483 -25.90 -43.83 10.28
N ASN A 484 -26.54 -44.02 11.44
CA ASN A 484 -27.87 -44.69 11.51
C ASN A 484 -28.99 -43.74 11.04
N ALA A 485 -28.90 -42.44 11.40
CA ALA A 485 -29.83 -41.43 10.90
C ALA A 485 -29.68 -41.25 9.37
N VAL A 486 -28.47 -41.13 8.85
CA VAL A 486 -28.21 -41.06 7.40
C VAL A 486 -28.69 -42.30 6.68
N ALA A 487 -28.42 -43.50 7.23
CA ALA A 487 -28.93 -44.74 6.64
C ALA A 487 -30.46 -44.86 6.66
N ALA A 488 -31.13 -44.29 7.66
CA ALA A 488 -32.58 -44.22 7.71
C ALA A 488 -33.14 -43.23 6.65
N GLU A 489 -32.48 -42.10 6.48
CA GLU A 489 -32.84 -41.10 5.46
C GLU A 489 -32.69 -41.64 4.04
N ILE A 490 -31.57 -42.34 3.77
CA ILE A 490 -31.34 -43.03 2.48
C ILE A 490 -32.45 -44.02 2.21
N ARG A 491 -32.85 -44.83 3.21
CA ARG A 491 -33.93 -45.82 3.04
C ARG A 491 -35.30 -45.15 2.76
N ASN A 492 -35.56 -44.02 3.41
CA ASN A 492 -36.77 -43.23 3.16
C ASN A 492 -36.79 -42.66 1.73
N ILE A 493 -35.70 -42.04 1.29
CA ILE A 493 -35.56 -41.51 -0.08
C ILE A 493 -35.73 -42.66 -1.11
N GLN A 494 -35.11 -43.82 -0.87
CA GLN A 494 -35.29 -45.00 -1.76
C GLN A 494 -36.73 -45.49 -1.82
N ALA A 495 -37.43 -45.45 -0.69
CA ALA A 495 -38.86 -45.82 -0.66
C ALA A 495 -39.71 -44.77 -1.43
N GLU A 496 -39.42 -43.49 -1.30
CA GLU A 496 -40.11 -42.43 -2.06
C GLU A 496 -39.86 -42.58 -3.56
N ILE A 497 -38.58 -42.82 -3.98
CA ILE A 497 -38.25 -43.09 -5.38
C ILE A 497 -39.06 -44.24 -5.92
N LYS A 498 -39.09 -45.38 -5.20
CA LYS A 498 -39.89 -46.57 -5.61
C LYS A 498 -41.40 -46.25 -5.72
N GLY A 499 -41.90 -45.40 -4.81
CA GLY A 499 -43.29 -44.94 -4.86
C GLY A 499 -43.60 -44.10 -6.10
N ILE A 500 -42.66 -43.18 -6.47
CA ILE A 500 -42.77 -42.36 -7.68
C ILE A 500 -42.64 -43.22 -8.94
N ASP A 501 -41.71 -44.16 -8.97
CA ASP A 501 -41.51 -45.07 -10.10
C ASP A 501 -42.77 -45.92 -10.35
N ALA A 502 -43.40 -46.41 -9.28
CA ALA A 502 -44.64 -47.16 -9.37
C ALA A 502 -45.81 -46.31 -9.91
N GLN A 503 -45.85 -45.01 -9.62
CA GLN A 503 -46.83 -44.08 -10.16
C GLN A 503 -46.56 -43.72 -11.64
N LEU A 504 -45.30 -43.65 -12.04
CA LEU A 504 -44.90 -43.33 -13.41
C LEU A 504 -45.06 -44.51 -14.38
N LYS A 505 -44.85 -45.75 -13.91
CA LYS A 505 -44.90 -46.93 -14.76
C LYS A 505 -46.19 -47.09 -15.58
N PRO A 506 -47.43 -46.88 -15.02
CA PRO A 506 -48.64 -46.96 -15.79
C PRO A 506 -48.72 -45.98 -16.96
N PHE A 507 -48.14 -44.78 -16.82
CA PHE A 507 -48.09 -43.78 -17.89
C PHE A 507 -47.17 -44.20 -19.03
N PHE A 508 -46.04 -44.84 -18.73
CA PHE A 508 -45.12 -45.41 -19.73
C PHE A 508 -45.80 -46.59 -20.47
N ASP A 509 -46.52 -47.45 -19.74
CA ASP A 509 -47.28 -48.57 -20.31
C ASP A 509 -48.39 -48.04 -21.25
N GLU A 510 -49.11 -46.99 -20.87
CA GLU A 510 -50.17 -46.39 -21.69
C GLU A 510 -49.63 -45.74 -22.97
N LEU A 511 -48.41 -45.18 -22.91
CA LEU A 511 -47.74 -44.56 -24.05
C LEU A 511 -46.96 -45.56 -24.92
N GLY A 512 -46.90 -46.82 -24.52
CA GLY A 512 -46.15 -47.86 -25.22
C GLY A 512 -44.63 -47.63 -25.19
N LEU A 513 -44.12 -47.01 -24.13
CA LEU A 513 -42.73 -46.69 -23.93
C LEU A 513 -42.12 -47.64 -22.90
N ASP A 514 -40.86 -48.03 -23.09
CA ASP A 514 -40.12 -48.79 -22.08
C ASP A 514 -39.85 -47.94 -20.86
N PHE A 515 -40.08 -48.50 -19.64
CA PHE A 515 -39.85 -47.80 -18.39
C PHE A 515 -38.34 -47.76 -18.12
N PRO A 516 -37.74 -46.52 -18.03
CA PRO A 516 -36.27 -46.38 -18.02
C PRO A 516 -35.61 -46.63 -16.64
N PHE A 517 -36.44 -46.84 -15.60
CA PHE A 517 -35.95 -47.02 -14.24
C PHE A 517 -36.08 -48.48 -13.83
N ASP A 518 -35.01 -49.12 -13.38
CA ASP A 518 -35.03 -50.50 -12.90
C ASP A 518 -35.84 -50.62 -11.61
N VAL A 519 -36.94 -51.35 -11.66
CA VAL A 519 -37.82 -51.62 -10.50
C VAL A 519 -37.25 -52.74 -9.61
N GLU A 520 -36.20 -53.42 -10.08
CA GLU A 520 -35.54 -54.50 -9.34
C GLU A 520 -34.08 -54.11 -9.02
N GLY A 521 -33.81 -53.86 -7.74
CA GLY A 521 -32.47 -53.60 -7.25
C GLY A 521 -31.56 -54.81 -7.46
N LYS A 522 -30.43 -54.54 -8.07
CA LYS A 522 -29.21 -55.33 -7.88
C LYS A 522 -28.24 -54.62 -6.99
#